data_40efa3f383fd869388d40279056ee1b9
#
_entry.id   40efa3f383fd869388d40279056ee1b9
#
_cell.length_a   1.000
_cell.length_b   1.000
_cell.length_c   1.000
_cell.angle_alpha   90.00
_cell.angle_beta   90.00
_cell.angle_gamma   90.00
#
_symmetry.space_group_name_H-M   'P 1'
#
loop_
_entity.id
_entity.type
_entity.pdbx_description
1 polymer ?
#
loop_
_entity_poly.entity_id
_entity_poly.type
_entity_poly.pdbx_seq_one_letter_code
_entity_poly.pdbx_strand_id
1 'polypeptide(L)'
;MVSTITCYCDIPVDHLPLHVKKYGRFGLSFKREYLLRYGARPVLYFPYSKSDHGNAFGGRLLLSDIEVVFRAFHHNVLNHRVKGRLPSRAIGDPPATHEATLLALDTVLLQNFLAFIKPFDADLPDDHPDNYYLEREWRKFGNLIFKPKDVSRVVVACGFENRLQADAPAYATVEVTPIP
;
A
#
# COMPACT_ATOMS: atom_id res chain seq x y z
N MET A 1 -6.69 14.13 -10.89
CA MET A 1 -6.91 13.67 -9.50
C MET A 1 -5.85 12.61 -9.25
N VAL A 2 -4.92 12.86 -8.33
CA VAL A 2 -3.90 11.86 -7.97
C VAL A 2 -4.62 10.79 -7.17
N SER A 3 -4.57 9.58 -7.64
CA SER A 3 -5.16 8.43 -6.94
C SER A 3 -4.36 8.18 -5.65
N THR A 4 -5.03 8.25 -4.52
CA THR A 4 -4.41 7.98 -3.22
C THR A 4 -4.26 6.49 -2.98
N ILE A 5 -3.18 6.07 -2.35
CA ILE A 5 -2.98 4.72 -1.84
C ILE A 5 -2.98 4.82 -0.32
N THR A 6 -3.82 4.01 0.32
CA THR A 6 -3.78 3.86 1.78
C THR A 6 -2.97 2.63 2.13
N CYS A 7 -1.98 2.80 3.00
CA CYS A 7 -1.08 1.74 3.43
C CYS A 7 -1.40 1.29 4.85
N TYR A 8 -1.22 0.01 5.11
CA TYR A 8 -1.36 -0.62 6.41
C TYR A 8 -0.16 -1.53 6.64
N CYS A 9 0.13 -1.86 7.87
CA CYS A 9 1.12 -2.86 8.23
C CYS A 9 0.48 -4.03 8.99
N ASP A 10 0.95 -5.25 8.75
CA ASP A 10 0.54 -6.46 9.47
C ASP A 10 1.67 -6.87 10.43
N ILE A 11 1.85 -6.06 11.47
CA ILE A 11 2.95 -6.18 12.44
C ILE A 11 2.39 -6.67 13.78
N PRO A 12 3.00 -7.69 14.41
CA PRO A 12 2.71 -8.06 15.79
C PRO A 12 2.93 -6.87 16.74
N VAL A 13 2.15 -6.81 17.81
CA VAL A 13 2.18 -5.67 18.76
C VAL A 13 3.56 -5.50 19.41
N ASP A 14 4.26 -6.59 19.68
CA ASP A 14 5.62 -6.61 20.25
C ASP A 14 6.69 -6.05 19.27
N HIS A 15 6.42 -6.04 17.98
CA HIS A 15 7.29 -5.41 16.97
C HIS A 15 6.94 -3.94 16.66
N LEU A 16 5.85 -3.43 17.22
CA LEU A 16 5.44 -2.03 17.05
C LEU A 16 6.53 -1.00 17.41
N PRO A 17 7.38 -1.19 18.44
CA PRO A 17 8.41 -0.20 18.80
C PRO A 17 9.34 0.20 17.66
N LEU A 18 9.66 -0.72 16.73
CA LEU A 18 10.47 -0.39 15.54
C LEU A 18 9.67 0.46 14.56
N HIS A 19 8.39 0.13 14.36
CA HIS A 19 7.51 0.82 13.44
C HIS A 19 7.16 2.24 13.90
N VAL A 20 6.95 2.43 15.21
CA VAL A 20 6.61 3.73 15.82
C VAL A 20 7.69 4.76 15.66
N LYS A 21 8.96 4.34 15.69
CA LYS A 21 10.09 5.25 15.43
C LYS A 21 9.99 5.94 14.07
N LYS A 22 9.40 5.26 13.10
CA LYS A 22 9.29 5.70 11.72
C LYS A 22 7.99 6.45 11.42
N TYR A 23 6.87 5.95 11.95
CA TYR A 23 5.53 6.42 11.58
C TYR A 23 4.76 7.14 12.69
N GLY A 24 5.35 7.25 13.89
CA GLY A 24 4.74 7.92 15.03
C GLY A 24 3.99 6.97 15.95
N ARG A 25 3.49 7.54 17.06
CA ARG A 25 2.93 6.78 18.20
C ARG A 25 1.40 6.77 18.22
N PHE A 26 0.75 6.96 17.09
CA PHE A 26 -0.69 6.86 16.94
C PHE A 26 -1.03 5.95 15.77
N GLY A 27 -1.93 5.01 16.00
CA GLY A 27 -2.35 4.08 14.96
C GLY A 27 -3.76 3.55 15.17
N LEU A 28 -4.42 3.21 14.07
CA LEU A 28 -5.70 2.51 14.06
C LEU A 28 -5.51 1.11 13.49
N SER A 29 -5.97 0.10 14.21
CA SER A 29 -5.94 -1.29 13.77
C SER A 29 -7.32 -1.72 13.27
N PHE A 30 -7.33 -2.47 12.20
CA PHE A 30 -8.53 -3.04 11.60
C PHE A 30 -8.41 -4.55 11.50
N LYS A 31 -9.53 -5.26 11.57
CA LYS A 31 -9.53 -6.70 11.27
C LYS A 31 -9.16 -6.93 9.81
N ARG A 32 -8.38 -7.97 9.54
CA ARG A 32 -7.93 -8.33 8.19
C ARG A 32 -9.11 -8.52 7.23
N GLU A 33 -10.17 -9.19 7.69
CA GLU A 33 -11.38 -9.43 6.89
C GLU A 33 -12.08 -8.13 6.48
N TYR A 34 -12.03 -7.12 7.36
CA TYR A 34 -12.55 -5.79 7.05
C TYR A 34 -11.74 -5.16 5.91
N LEU A 35 -10.42 -5.14 6.01
CA LEU A 35 -9.55 -4.58 4.98
C LEU A 35 -9.68 -5.31 3.63
N LEU A 36 -9.75 -6.64 3.65
CA LEU A 36 -9.96 -7.47 2.45
C LEU A 36 -11.27 -7.13 1.75
N ARG A 37 -12.36 -6.95 2.50
CA ARG A 37 -13.68 -6.56 1.97
C ARG A 37 -13.63 -5.24 1.20
N TYR A 38 -12.76 -4.33 1.61
CA TYR A 38 -12.58 -3.03 0.96
C TYR A 38 -11.42 -3.01 -0.05
N GLY A 39 -10.89 -4.17 -0.42
CA GLY A 39 -9.92 -4.32 -1.50
C GLY A 39 -8.47 -4.07 -1.10
N ALA A 40 -8.16 -4.06 0.20
CA ALA A 40 -6.77 -4.07 0.64
C ALA A 40 -6.13 -5.42 0.33
N ARG A 41 -4.86 -5.40 -0.08
CA ARG A 41 -4.09 -6.59 -0.47
C ARG A 41 -2.66 -6.46 0.02
N PRO A 42 -1.98 -7.59 0.30
CA PRO A 42 -0.56 -7.57 0.63
C PRO A 42 0.27 -7.05 -0.54
N VAL A 43 1.36 -6.41 -0.21
CA VAL A 43 2.38 -5.97 -1.16
C VAL A 43 3.26 -7.15 -1.56
N LEU A 44 3.63 -7.20 -2.82
CA LEU A 44 4.63 -8.14 -3.35
C LEU A 44 6.02 -7.55 -3.16
N TYR A 45 6.81 -8.16 -2.30
CA TYR A 45 8.17 -7.74 -2.05
C TYR A 45 9.15 -8.39 -3.01
N PHE A 46 10.05 -7.59 -3.57
CA PHE A 46 11.15 -8.05 -4.41
C PHE A 46 12.49 -7.67 -3.80
N PRO A 47 13.36 -8.66 -3.49
CA PRO A 47 14.69 -8.36 -3.02
C PRO A 47 15.55 -7.81 -4.15
N TYR A 48 16.38 -6.83 -3.84
CA TYR A 48 17.50 -6.40 -4.68
C TYR A 48 18.73 -6.17 -3.80
N SER A 49 19.91 -6.19 -4.39
CA SER A 49 21.16 -5.87 -3.70
C SER A 49 21.81 -4.67 -4.37
N LYS A 50 22.26 -3.71 -3.58
CA LYS A 50 23.04 -2.56 -4.06
C LYS A 50 24.53 -2.91 -4.24
N SER A 51 25.02 -3.88 -3.48
CA SER A 51 26.40 -4.31 -3.50
C SER A 51 26.75 -5.20 -4.70
N ASP A 52 25.75 -5.77 -5.36
CA ASP A 52 25.93 -6.66 -6.49
C ASP A 52 26.17 -5.87 -7.78
N HIS A 53 27.44 -5.50 -8.00
CA HIS A 53 27.86 -4.67 -9.15
C HIS A 53 27.90 -5.41 -10.49
N GLY A 54 27.61 -6.69 -10.56
CA GLY A 54 27.79 -7.44 -11.81
C GLY A 54 26.82 -8.59 -12.07
N ASN A 55 26.34 -9.23 -11.06
CA ASN A 55 25.37 -10.31 -11.19
C ASN A 55 24.03 -9.80 -10.68
N ALA A 56 23.19 -9.43 -11.59
CA ALA A 56 21.88 -8.91 -11.26
C ALA A 56 21.15 -9.89 -10.34
N PHE A 57 21.10 -9.58 -9.09
CA PHE A 57 20.06 -10.11 -8.22
C PHE A 57 18.74 -9.94 -8.96
N GLY A 58 18.06 -11.03 -9.26
CA GLY A 58 16.93 -11.06 -10.20
C GLY A 58 15.88 -9.97 -9.98
N GLY A 59 15.76 -9.46 -8.72
CA GLY A 59 14.86 -8.38 -8.36
C GLY A 59 15.20 -7.02 -8.99
N ARG A 60 16.48 -6.67 -9.17
CA ARG A 60 16.87 -5.39 -9.78
C ARG A 60 16.59 -5.36 -11.28
N LEU A 61 16.92 -6.44 -11.98
CA LEU A 61 16.59 -6.59 -13.40
C LEU A 61 15.09 -6.59 -13.62
N LEU A 62 14.34 -7.38 -12.82
CA LEU A 62 12.90 -7.44 -12.92
C LEU A 62 12.26 -6.05 -12.75
N LEU A 63 12.70 -5.27 -11.76
CA LEU A 63 12.19 -3.90 -11.56
C LEU A 63 12.55 -2.98 -12.72
N SER A 64 13.79 -3.08 -13.25
CA SER A 64 14.20 -2.31 -14.41
C SER A 64 13.37 -2.66 -15.64
N ASP A 65 13.16 -3.94 -15.89
CA ASP A 65 12.36 -4.42 -17.03
C ASP A 65 10.90 -4.01 -16.90
N ILE A 66 10.31 -4.14 -15.71
CA ILE A 66 8.96 -3.66 -15.42
C ILE A 66 8.86 -2.15 -15.68
N GLU A 67 9.83 -1.37 -15.22
CA GLU A 67 9.85 0.07 -15.41
C GLU A 67 9.93 0.43 -16.91
N VAL A 68 10.81 -0.19 -17.66
CA VAL A 68 10.98 0.05 -19.11
C VAL A 68 9.72 -0.30 -19.87
N VAL A 69 9.19 -1.50 -19.66
CA VAL A 69 7.97 -1.96 -20.35
C VAL A 69 6.77 -1.10 -19.97
N PHE A 70 6.64 -0.76 -18.69
CA PHE A 70 5.54 0.07 -18.22
C PHE A 70 5.62 1.50 -18.77
N ARG A 71 6.80 2.13 -18.77
CA ARG A 71 6.98 3.47 -19.35
C ARG A 71 6.63 3.50 -20.83
N ALA A 72 7.07 2.50 -21.59
CA ALA A 72 6.75 2.39 -23.02
C ALA A 72 5.23 2.22 -23.24
N PHE A 73 4.60 1.34 -22.45
CA PHE A 73 3.16 1.10 -22.52
C PHE A 73 2.37 2.36 -22.12
N HIS A 74 2.71 2.96 -20.98
CA HIS A 74 2.03 4.15 -20.47
C HIS A 74 2.17 5.36 -21.41
N HIS A 75 3.35 5.54 -22.02
CA HIS A 75 3.57 6.57 -23.03
C HIS A 75 2.64 6.38 -24.25
N ASN A 76 2.50 5.15 -24.74
CA ASN A 76 1.60 4.84 -25.84
C ASN A 76 0.14 5.09 -25.46
N VAL A 77 -0.27 4.69 -24.25
CA VAL A 77 -1.64 4.94 -23.75
C VAL A 77 -1.93 6.43 -23.63
N LEU A 78 -0.99 7.23 -23.12
CA LEU A 78 -1.16 8.68 -23.00
C LEU A 78 -1.29 9.34 -24.38
N ASN A 79 -0.50 8.91 -25.36
CA ASN A 79 -0.60 9.44 -26.73
C ASN A 79 -1.98 9.14 -27.37
N HIS A 80 -2.62 8.03 -26.99
CA HIS A 80 -3.98 7.71 -27.42
C HIS A 80 -5.05 8.46 -26.61
N ARG A 81 -4.81 8.74 -25.32
CA ARG A 81 -5.73 9.53 -24.46
C ARG A 81 -5.99 10.94 -24.96
N VAL A 82 -4.99 11.56 -25.57
CA VAL A 82 -5.11 12.94 -26.09
C VAL A 82 -6.16 13.04 -27.23
N LYS A 83 -6.56 11.92 -27.80
CA LYS A 83 -7.48 11.86 -28.98
C LYS A 83 -8.92 11.47 -28.68
N GLY A 84 -9.29 11.09 -27.44
CA GLY A 84 -10.65 10.64 -27.16
C GLY A 84 -11.07 10.62 -25.68
N ARG A 85 -12.37 10.86 -25.43
CA ARG A 85 -12.99 10.67 -24.10
C ARG A 85 -13.07 9.19 -23.78
N LEU A 86 -12.63 8.81 -22.57
CA LEU A 86 -12.82 7.46 -22.04
C LEU A 86 -14.30 7.16 -21.85
N PRO A 87 -14.81 6.05 -22.37
CA PRO A 87 -16.13 5.58 -22.00
C PRO A 87 -16.12 5.12 -20.52
N SER A 88 -17.16 5.50 -19.78
CA SER A 88 -17.46 4.91 -18.47
C SER A 88 -17.75 3.42 -18.67
N ARG A 89 -17.10 2.55 -17.91
CA ARG A 89 -17.25 1.10 -18.03
C ARG A 89 -17.90 0.53 -16.77
N ALA A 90 -18.92 -0.31 -16.96
CA ALA A 90 -19.44 -1.18 -15.90
C ALA A 90 -18.42 -2.31 -15.60
N ILE A 91 -18.32 -2.69 -14.32
CA ILE A 91 -17.44 -3.79 -13.89
C ILE A 91 -17.94 -5.09 -14.54
N GLY A 92 -17.05 -5.76 -15.27
CA GLY A 92 -17.34 -7.06 -15.89
C GLY A 92 -17.51 -7.05 -17.39
N ASP A 93 -17.79 -5.91 -18.00
CA ASP A 93 -17.94 -5.85 -19.46
C ASP A 93 -16.58 -5.81 -20.19
N PRO A 94 -16.42 -6.55 -21.29
CA PRO A 94 -15.20 -6.47 -22.10
C PRO A 94 -15.10 -5.08 -22.74
N PRO A 95 -13.87 -4.55 -22.93
CA PRO A 95 -13.68 -3.27 -23.63
C PRO A 95 -14.19 -3.36 -25.08
N ALA A 96 -15.01 -2.41 -25.49
CA ALA A 96 -15.63 -2.41 -26.82
C ALA A 96 -14.66 -1.99 -27.94
N THR A 97 -13.54 -1.34 -27.61
CA THR A 97 -12.56 -0.87 -28.59
C THR A 97 -11.14 -1.17 -28.15
N HIS A 98 -10.20 -1.17 -29.08
CA HIS A 98 -8.77 -1.35 -28.80
C HIS A 98 -8.26 -0.29 -27.82
N GLU A 99 -8.67 0.97 -27.99
CA GLU A 99 -8.31 2.06 -27.06
C GLU A 99 -8.84 1.82 -25.65
N ALA A 100 -10.09 1.40 -25.53
CA ALA A 100 -10.69 1.05 -24.23
C ALA A 100 -9.96 -0.12 -23.57
N THR A 101 -9.48 -1.08 -24.36
CA THR A 101 -8.66 -2.20 -23.87
C THR A 101 -7.33 -1.71 -23.30
N LEU A 102 -6.60 -0.85 -24.04
CA LEU A 102 -5.33 -0.30 -23.59
C LEU A 102 -5.48 0.50 -22.29
N LEU A 103 -6.53 1.29 -22.19
CA LEU A 103 -6.80 2.09 -20.99
C LEU A 103 -7.21 1.25 -19.78
N ALA A 104 -8.01 0.20 -20.02
CA ALA A 104 -8.35 -0.76 -18.98
C ALA A 104 -7.09 -1.48 -18.48
N LEU A 105 -6.21 -1.87 -19.39
CA LEU A 105 -4.95 -2.54 -19.08
C LEU A 105 -3.99 -1.61 -18.31
N ASP A 106 -3.85 -0.35 -18.72
CA ASP A 106 -3.07 0.66 -18.00
C ASP A 106 -3.57 0.84 -16.56
N THR A 107 -4.89 0.93 -16.37
CA THR A 107 -5.51 1.02 -15.05
C THR A 107 -5.24 -0.23 -14.22
N VAL A 108 -5.39 -1.42 -14.80
CA VAL A 108 -5.12 -2.68 -14.10
C VAL A 108 -3.65 -2.80 -13.72
N LEU A 109 -2.74 -2.48 -14.62
CA LEU A 109 -1.30 -2.53 -14.33
C LEU A 109 -0.93 -1.54 -13.23
N LEU A 110 -1.35 -0.28 -13.33
CA LEU A 110 -1.04 0.75 -12.34
C LEU A 110 -1.65 0.43 -10.97
N GLN A 111 -2.97 0.23 -10.94
CA GLN A 111 -3.71 0.18 -9.68
C GLN A 111 -3.71 -1.20 -9.02
N ASN A 112 -3.58 -2.26 -9.80
CA ASN A 112 -3.71 -3.61 -9.29
C ASN A 112 -2.41 -4.41 -9.30
N PHE A 113 -1.38 -3.92 -9.97
CA PHE A 113 -0.09 -4.60 -10.03
C PHE A 113 1.03 -3.71 -9.51
N LEU A 114 1.42 -2.65 -10.21
CA LEU A 114 2.58 -1.83 -9.86
C LEU A 114 2.43 -1.12 -8.51
N ALA A 115 1.22 -0.69 -8.16
CA ALA A 115 0.95 -0.10 -6.85
C ALA A 115 1.19 -1.08 -5.68
N PHE A 116 1.27 -2.38 -5.96
CA PHE A 116 1.46 -3.44 -4.97
C PHE A 116 2.84 -4.09 -5.02
N ILE A 117 3.76 -3.57 -5.83
CA ILE A 117 5.15 -3.99 -5.85
C ILE A 117 5.96 -3.07 -4.94
N LYS A 118 6.81 -3.65 -4.09
CA LYS A 118 7.74 -2.92 -3.23
C LYS A 118 9.11 -3.60 -3.24
N PRO A 119 10.14 -2.96 -3.80
CA PRO A 119 11.50 -3.46 -3.69
C PRO A 119 12.03 -3.25 -2.27
N PHE A 120 12.88 -4.13 -1.79
CA PHE A 120 13.64 -3.97 -0.56
C PHE A 120 15.11 -4.35 -0.79
N ASP A 121 15.99 -3.66 -0.08
CA ASP A 121 17.43 -3.90 -0.15
C ASP A 121 17.80 -5.10 0.74
N ALA A 122 18.18 -6.22 0.12
CA ALA A 122 18.52 -7.45 0.82
C ALA A 122 19.87 -7.38 1.55
N ASP A 123 20.67 -6.35 1.29
CA ASP A 123 21.95 -6.12 2.00
C ASP A 123 21.75 -5.44 3.36
N LEU A 124 20.55 -4.89 3.60
CA LEU A 124 20.24 -4.22 4.87
C LEU A 124 19.74 -5.22 5.91
N PRO A 125 20.21 -5.11 7.16
CA PRO A 125 19.69 -5.90 8.25
C PRO A 125 18.19 -5.62 8.51
N ASP A 126 17.51 -6.54 9.15
CA ASP A 126 16.05 -6.49 9.37
C ASP A 126 15.61 -5.25 10.18
N ASP A 127 16.44 -4.77 11.10
CA ASP A 127 16.17 -3.59 11.93
C ASP A 127 16.60 -2.26 11.30
N HIS A 128 17.15 -2.29 10.08
CA HIS A 128 17.57 -1.08 9.39
C HIS A 128 16.33 -0.23 9.00
N PRO A 129 16.34 1.11 9.24
CA PRO A 129 15.19 1.98 8.97
C PRO A 129 14.73 1.98 7.50
N ASP A 130 15.63 1.68 6.57
CA ASP A 130 15.31 1.60 5.13
C ASP A 130 14.98 0.18 4.65
N ASN A 131 14.98 -0.81 5.55
CA ASN A 131 14.50 -2.15 5.25
C ASN A 131 12.99 -2.22 5.52
N TYR A 132 12.21 -2.23 4.46
CA TYR A 132 10.74 -2.19 4.52
C TYR A 132 10.10 -3.58 4.58
N TYR A 133 10.88 -4.65 4.49
CA TYR A 133 10.35 -6.02 4.40
C TYR A 133 9.54 -6.42 5.64
N LEU A 134 10.01 -6.03 6.83
CA LEU A 134 9.31 -6.33 8.09
C LEU A 134 7.99 -5.58 8.27
N GLU A 135 7.71 -4.58 7.45
CA GLU A 135 6.44 -3.85 7.56
C GLU A 135 5.24 -4.72 7.19
N ARG A 136 5.44 -5.81 6.42
CA ARG A 136 4.36 -6.66 5.90
C ARG A 136 3.21 -5.81 5.38
N GLU A 137 3.59 -4.87 4.52
CA GLU A 137 2.69 -3.81 4.06
C GLU A 137 1.50 -4.37 3.29
N TRP A 138 0.34 -3.81 3.57
CA TRP A 138 -0.87 -3.97 2.80
C TRP A 138 -1.24 -2.63 2.18
N ARG A 139 -1.76 -2.65 0.99
CA ARG A 139 -2.21 -1.45 0.30
C ARG A 139 -3.64 -1.56 -0.16
N LYS A 140 -4.34 -0.42 -0.15
CA LYS A 140 -5.64 -0.23 -0.75
C LYS A 140 -5.57 0.95 -1.69
N PHE A 141 -6.08 0.79 -2.91
CA PHE A 141 -6.23 1.92 -3.82
C PHE A 141 -7.43 2.77 -3.40
N GLY A 142 -7.22 4.07 -3.23
CA GLY A 142 -8.20 5.01 -2.67
C GLY A 142 -8.27 5.00 -1.14
N ASN A 143 -9.14 5.83 -0.60
CA ASN A 143 -9.33 5.98 0.85
C ASN A 143 -10.14 4.83 1.44
N LEU A 144 -9.87 4.50 2.71
CA LEU A 144 -10.75 3.66 3.52
C LEU A 144 -11.77 4.57 4.24
N ILE A 145 -13.05 4.31 4.02
CA ILE A 145 -14.13 4.94 4.78
C ILE A 145 -14.55 3.96 5.86
N PHE A 146 -14.46 4.38 7.12
CA PHE A 146 -14.76 3.53 8.27
C PHE A 146 -15.52 4.32 9.37
N LYS A 147 -16.12 3.59 10.29
CA LYS A 147 -16.72 4.12 11.52
C LYS A 147 -15.90 3.65 12.72
N PRO A 148 -16.00 4.29 13.89
CA PRO A 148 -15.28 3.85 15.10
C PRO A 148 -15.46 2.36 15.43
N LYS A 149 -16.65 1.81 15.24
CA LYS A 149 -16.95 0.38 15.45
C LYS A 149 -16.19 -0.59 14.52
N ASP A 150 -15.65 -0.10 13.42
CA ASP A 150 -14.90 -0.90 12.46
C ASP A 150 -13.41 -0.98 12.85
N VAL A 151 -12.99 -0.13 13.80
CA VAL A 151 -11.65 -0.12 14.38
C VAL A 151 -11.59 -1.20 15.47
N SER A 152 -10.61 -2.09 15.37
CA SER A 152 -10.42 -3.16 16.35
C SER A 152 -9.55 -2.72 17.53
N ARG A 153 -8.64 -1.77 17.32
CA ARG A 153 -7.69 -1.27 18.32
C ARG A 153 -7.20 0.12 17.96
N VAL A 154 -6.99 0.94 19.00
CA VAL A 154 -6.28 2.20 18.89
C VAL A 154 -4.93 2.07 19.59
N VAL A 155 -3.85 2.41 18.89
CA VAL A 155 -2.49 2.47 19.46
C VAL A 155 -2.19 3.92 19.79
N VAL A 156 -1.73 4.20 21.00
CA VAL A 156 -1.40 5.55 21.48
C VAL A 156 -0.09 5.54 22.27
N ALA A 157 0.57 6.69 22.37
CA ALA A 157 1.70 6.84 23.27
C ALA A 157 1.23 6.66 24.74
N CYS A 158 2.07 6.05 25.58
CA CYS A 158 1.80 5.93 27.02
C CYS A 158 1.45 7.29 27.64
N GLY A 159 0.39 7.31 28.46
CA GLY A 159 -0.11 8.51 29.11
C GLY A 159 -1.13 9.33 28.31
N PHE A 160 -1.44 8.91 27.06
CA PHE A 160 -2.45 9.59 26.23
C PHE A 160 -3.82 8.90 26.23
N GLU A 161 -4.00 7.80 26.99
CA GLU A 161 -5.23 7.00 27.01
C GLU A 161 -6.41 7.81 27.49
N ASN A 162 -6.26 8.57 28.59
CA ASN A 162 -7.32 9.43 29.13
C ASN A 162 -7.67 10.56 28.17
N ARG A 163 -6.67 11.12 27.49
CA ARG A 163 -6.87 12.17 26.50
C ARG A 163 -7.63 11.63 25.27
N LEU A 164 -7.29 10.43 24.80
CA LEU A 164 -8.04 9.79 23.73
C LEU A 164 -9.51 9.64 24.10
N GLN A 165 -9.82 9.21 25.31
CA GLN A 165 -11.22 9.03 25.78
C GLN A 165 -11.97 10.37 25.85
N ALA A 166 -11.30 11.44 26.27
CA ALA A 166 -11.88 12.78 26.37
C ALA A 166 -12.11 13.42 24.98
N ASP A 167 -11.09 13.35 24.11
CA ASP A 167 -11.11 14.04 22.80
C ASP A 167 -11.85 13.24 21.72
N ALA A 168 -11.93 11.92 21.88
CA ALA A 168 -12.55 11.02 20.89
C ALA A 168 -13.43 9.94 21.53
N PRO A 169 -14.53 10.32 22.25
CA PRO A 169 -15.40 9.40 22.98
C PRO A 169 -16.04 8.32 22.10
N ALA A 170 -16.11 8.53 20.80
CA ALA A 170 -16.59 7.52 19.84
C ALA A 170 -15.72 6.23 19.81
N TYR A 171 -14.52 6.27 20.36
CA TYR A 171 -13.61 5.13 20.50
C TYR A 171 -13.57 4.54 21.91
N ALA A 172 -14.41 4.99 22.83
CA ALA A 172 -14.40 4.55 24.24
C ALA A 172 -14.58 3.03 24.42
N THR A 173 -15.20 2.34 23.48
CA THR A 173 -15.40 0.88 23.49
C THR A 173 -14.35 0.12 22.70
N VAL A 174 -13.42 0.80 22.05
CA VAL A 174 -12.35 0.19 21.27
C VAL A 174 -11.17 -0.15 22.19
N GLU A 175 -10.54 -1.29 21.97
CA GLU A 175 -9.33 -1.67 22.71
C GLU A 175 -8.23 -0.63 22.49
N VAL A 176 -7.61 -0.15 23.58
CA VAL A 176 -6.50 0.81 23.55
C VAL A 176 -5.22 0.11 23.93
N THR A 177 -4.18 0.24 23.12
CA THR A 177 -2.84 -0.29 23.41
C THR A 177 -1.87 0.86 23.55
N PRO A 178 -1.42 1.16 24.78
CA PRO A 178 -0.36 2.13 25.01
C PRO A 178 1.00 1.56 24.55
N ILE A 179 1.80 2.41 23.96
CA ILE A 179 3.17 2.08 23.51
C ILE A 179 4.15 3.13 24.03
N PRO A 180 5.38 2.72 24.40
CA PRO A 180 6.40 3.60 24.95
C PRO A 180 6.88 4.69 23.99
#